data_263ca689e9a04a17967f383611323669
#
_entry.id   263ca689e9a04a17967f383611323669
#
_cell.length_a   1.000
_cell.length_b   1.000
_cell.length_c   1.000
_cell.angle_alpha   90.00
_cell.angle_beta   90.00
_cell.angle_gamma   90.00
#
_symmetry.space_group_name_H-M   'P 1'
#
loop_
_entity.id
_entity.type
_entity.pdbx_description
1 polymer ?
#
loop_
_entity_poly.entity_id
_entity_poly.type
_entity_poly.pdbx_seq_one_letter_code
_entity_poly.pdbx_strand_id
1 'polypeptide(L)'
;MEQGSWEVYDKKAAEKRPKEKDVPPVVYDEKYHQNKKERQQVIEFVPYENPKPQPQPKPIVPVIENDESNDYSTFTYYGTKMQARWGDLNSFKLGLIDDKTLANAFRKLTDKKYNNLLNDCLLLREKYALCDWAYYKMLEILAETVCGKQTNEAVFLQGVLFQQSGYTMRFARDNRTNHLCLLVKIKGHAFDYKSMEVDGKQFFIFKDTNGQQLSVCKIAYQDEQDMQMALDRLPRLEFNLSKIRSINSLSYNIKVTNGVNKNLIGFMQDYPCTYDGKNIMTRWVNYANTPVSEEVLLQLYPQMKERLQNVNELMAVNMLLNWVQTGFEYELDDKVWGHDRAFFAEETLFYPFSDCEDRAILFSHLVRDLLGLDVVLVYYPGHLAAAVCFNGNVNGDYLMLGEKKFTIADPCYTRARVGCTMPGMDNKIAKVILCQR
;
A
#
# COMPACT_ATOMS: atom_id res chain seq x y z
N MET A 1 27.71 14.22 -14.76
CA MET A 1 28.32 13.35 -13.75
C MET A 1 29.83 13.59 -13.78
N GLU A 2 30.36 14.29 -12.80
CA GLU A 2 31.76 14.18 -12.48
C GLU A 2 31.99 12.77 -11.92
N GLN A 3 33.22 12.24 -12.04
CA GLN A 3 33.57 10.88 -11.65
C GLN A 3 33.00 10.51 -10.28
N GLY A 4 31.92 9.73 -10.27
CA GLY A 4 31.33 9.22 -9.04
C GLY A 4 32.15 8.03 -8.57
N SER A 5 32.72 8.09 -7.37
CA SER A 5 33.43 6.96 -6.81
C SER A 5 32.45 5.84 -6.49
N TRP A 6 32.72 4.65 -7.02
CA TRP A 6 32.02 3.44 -6.63
C TRP A 6 32.61 2.90 -5.34
N GLU A 7 31.80 2.73 -4.33
CA GLU A 7 32.20 2.11 -3.07
C GLU A 7 31.46 0.80 -2.87
N VAL A 8 32.12 -0.17 -2.22
CA VAL A 8 31.56 -1.51 -1.98
C VAL A 8 30.82 -1.53 -0.65
N TYR A 9 29.59 -2.02 -0.68
CA TYR A 9 28.72 -2.18 0.49
C TYR A 9 28.14 -3.58 0.54
N ASP A 10 27.86 -4.05 1.76
CA ASP A 10 27.16 -5.30 1.99
C ASP A 10 25.64 -5.08 2.03
N LYS A 11 24.88 -6.00 1.42
CA LYS A 11 23.44 -6.04 1.56
C LYS A 11 23.06 -6.51 2.96
N LYS A 12 22.08 -5.85 3.55
CA LYS A 12 21.39 -6.36 4.74
C LYS A 12 20.29 -7.33 4.32
N ALA A 13 20.13 -8.42 5.09
CA ALA A 13 19.04 -9.36 4.87
C ALA A 13 17.68 -8.62 4.94
N ALA A 14 16.72 -9.13 4.19
CA ALA A 14 15.35 -8.63 4.27
C ALA A 14 14.76 -8.90 5.66
N GLU A 15 14.16 -7.90 6.28
CA GLU A 15 13.33 -8.07 7.44
C GLU A 15 12.05 -8.80 7.01
N LYS A 16 11.77 -9.91 7.66
CA LYS A 16 10.58 -10.71 7.35
C LYS A 16 9.36 -10.14 8.07
N ARG A 17 8.20 -10.24 7.43
CA ARG A 17 6.94 -9.93 8.07
C ARG A 17 6.80 -10.73 9.35
N PRO A 18 6.18 -10.17 10.40
CA PRO A 18 5.92 -10.91 11.61
C PRO A 18 5.10 -12.16 11.30
N LYS A 19 5.54 -13.30 11.80
CA LYS A 19 4.71 -14.51 11.81
C LYS A 19 4.02 -14.56 13.17
N GLU A 20 2.78 -14.18 13.21
CA GLU A 20 1.94 -14.34 14.39
C GLU A 20 1.13 -15.63 14.25
N LYS A 21 0.85 -16.25 15.36
CA LYS A 21 -0.08 -17.38 15.35
C LYS A 21 -1.49 -16.81 15.38
N ASP A 22 -2.12 -16.80 14.23
CA ASP A 22 -3.47 -16.31 14.10
C ASP A 22 -4.45 -17.08 14.97
N VAL A 23 -5.34 -16.33 15.60
CA VAL A 23 -6.43 -16.90 16.38
C VAL A 23 -7.61 -17.17 15.44
N PRO A 24 -8.06 -18.43 15.30
CA PRO A 24 -9.18 -18.75 14.42
C PRO A 24 -10.45 -18.07 14.89
N PRO A 25 -11.39 -17.74 13.98
CA PRO A 25 -12.63 -17.08 14.32
C PRO A 25 -13.47 -17.94 15.24
N VAL A 26 -14.11 -17.31 16.19
CA VAL A 26 -15.03 -17.95 17.15
C VAL A 26 -16.45 -17.50 16.86
N VAL A 27 -17.42 -18.40 17.03
CA VAL A 27 -18.84 -18.06 16.96
C VAL A 27 -19.31 -17.55 18.32
N TYR A 28 -20.12 -16.49 18.31
CA TYR A 28 -20.65 -15.88 19.52
C TYR A 28 -21.38 -16.90 20.42
N ASP A 29 -20.97 -16.93 21.69
CA ASP A 29 -21.61 -17.71 22.76
C ASP A 29 -22.20 -16.77 23.81
N GLU A 30 -23.54 -16.73 23.87
CA GLU A 30 -24.27 -15.90 24.82
C GLU A 30 -23.95 -16.24 26.28
N LYS A 31 -23.72 -17.52 26.59
CA LYS A 31 -23.42 -17.97 27.97
C LYS A 31 -22.07 -17.42 28.46
N TYR A 32 -21.11 -17.24 27.55
CA TYR A 32 -19.81 -16.63 27.88
C TYR A 32 -19.97 -15.17 28.32
N HIS A 33 -20.89 -14.42 27.69
CA HIS A 33 -21.06 -12.98 27.94
C HIS A 33 -21.99 -12.68 29.11
N GLN A 34 -22.94 -13.56 29.47
CA GLN A 34 -23.88 -13.34 30.59
C GLN A 34 -23.19 -13.13 31.94
N ASN A 35 -21.98 -13.62 32.13
CA ASN A 35 -21.22 -13.52 33.38
C ASN A 35 -20.14 -12.41 33.37
N LYS A 36 -20.03 -11.64 32.30
CA LYS A 36 -18.98 -10.61 32.15
C LYS A 36 -19.50 -9.24 32.65
N LYS A 37 -18.85 -8.70 33.66
CA LYS A 37 -19.07 -7.29 34.03
C LYS A 37 -18.35 -6.39 33.02
N GLU A 38 -19.01 -5.30 32.62
CA GLU A 38 -18.39 -4.24 31.82
C GLU A 38 -17.07 -3.80 32.44
N ARG A 39 -15.98 -3.76 31.68
CA ARG A 39 -14.66 -3.39 32.17
C ARG A 39 -14.16 -2.18 31.42
N GLN A 40 -14.07 -1.05 32.12
CA GLN A 40 -13.32 0.10 31.65
C GLN A 40 -11.83 -0.24 31.65
N GLN A 41 -11.14 0.06 30.56
CA GLN A 41 -9.70 -0.24 30.46
C GLN A 41 -8.94 0.89 29.79
N VAL A 42 -7.77 1.19 30.36
CA VAL A 42 -6.79 2.10 29.77
C VAL A 42 -5.86 1.26 28.90
N ILE A 43 -5.64 1.65 27.68
CA ILE A 43 -4.90 0.87 26.70
C ILE A 43 -3.70 1.64 26.20
N GLU A 44 -2.65 0.88 25.90
CA GLU A 44 -1.47 1.42 25.24
C GLU A 44 -1.84 1.98 23.88
N PHE A 45 -1.59 3.26 23.69
CA PHE A 45 -1.83 3.97 22.47
C PHE A 45 -0.61 3.86 21.56
N VAL A 46 -0.80 3.43 20.34
CA VAL A 46 0.24 3.46 19.30
C VAL A 46 0.07 4.74 18.51
N PRO A 47 0.90 5.78 18.74
CA PRO A 47 0.80 7.00 17.98
C PRO A 47 1.22 6.73 16.53
N TYR A 48 0.32 6.94 15.62
CA TYR A 48 0.62 7.02 14.20
C TYR A 48 0.29 8.43 13.72
N GLU A 49 1.31 9.15 13.33
CA GLU A 49 1.10 10.38 12.59
C GLU A 49 0.90 10.01 11.12
N ASN A 50 -0.27 10.34 10.58
CA ASN A 50 -0.45 10.26 9.14
C ASN A 50 0.64 11.04 8.45
N PRO A 51 1.27 10.46 7.44
CA PRO A 51 2.13 11.23 6.58
C PRO A 51 1.31 12.35 5.98
N LYS A 52 1.63 13.60 6.35
CA LYS A 52 1.04 14.77 5.70
C LYS A 52 1.28 14.62 4.20
N PRO A 53 0.28 14.85 3.34
CA PRO A 53 0.49 14.85 1.91
C PRO A 53 1.70 15.73 1.60
N GLN A 54 2.77 15.12 1.12
CA GLN A 54 3.96 15.85 0.72
C GLN A 54 3.73 16.30 -0.72
N PRO A 55 4.10 17.54 -1.08
CA PRO A 55 4.11 17.91 -2.48
C PRO A 55 4.97 16.92 -3.25
N GLN A 56 4.52 16.54 -4.43
CA GLN A 56 5.28 15.63 -5.27
C GLN A 56 6.68 16.23 -5.56
N PRO A 57 7.72 15.38 -5.62
CA PRO A 57 9.06 15.85 -5.93
C PRO A 57 9.08 16.63 -7.23
N LYS A 58 9.84 17.72 -7.24
CA LYS A 58 10.05 18.52 -8.46
C LYS A 58 11.20 17.92 -9.27
N PRO A 59 11.14 18.02 -10.61
CA PRO A 59 12.27 17.66 -11.46
C PRO A 59 13.55 18.37 -11.03
N ILE A 60 14.66 17.65 -11.01
CA ILE A 60 15.97 18.21 -10.65
C ILE A 60 16.43 19.29 -11.64
N VAL A 61 16.11 19.11 -12.92
CA VAL A 61 16.34 20.10 -13.97
C VAL A 61 14.98 20.51 -14.54
N PRO A 62 14.74 21.81 -14.80
CA PRO A 62 13.51 22.24 -15.45
C PRO A 62 13.28 21.47 -16.74
N VAL A 63 12.10 20.88 -16.87
CA VAL A 63 11.71 20.15 -18.07
C VAL A 63 11.21 21.15 -19.10
N ILE A 64 11.85 21.18 -20.26
CA ILE A 64 11.46 22.02 -21.40
C ILE A 64 10.95 21.07 -22.48
N GLU A 65 9.69 21.21 -22.85
CA GLU A 65 9.15 20.45 -23.97
C GLU A 65 9.86 20.85 -25.26
N ASN A 66 10.23 19.84 -26.06
CA ASN A 66 10.85 20.06 -27.37
C ASN A 66 9.86 19.61 -28.46
N ASP A 67 9.50 20.53 -29.36
CA ASP A 67 8.48 20.31 -30.40
C ASP A 67 8.94 19.36 -31.53
N GLU A 68 10.19 18.87 -31.49
CA GLU A 68 10.80 18.16 -32.62
C GLU A 68 10.28 16.72 -32.88
N SER A 69 9.49 16.14 -31.98
CA SER A 69 8.92 14.79 -32.17
C SER A 69 7.55 14.65 -31.53
N ASN A 70 6.57 14.34 -32.35
CA ASN A 70 5.19 13.98 -31.94
C ASN A 70 4.93 12.46 -32.02
N ASP A 71 5.99 11.65 -32.19
CA ASP A 71 5.84 10.20 -32.30
C ASP A 71 5.68 9.55 -30.95
N TYR A 72 4.44 9.40 -30.52
CA TYR A 72 4.10 8.68 -29.31
C TYR A 72 4.11 7.17 -29.55
N SER A 73 4.75 6.46 -28.66
CA SER A 73 4.70 4.99 -28.58
C SER A 73 3.90 4.55 -27.37
N THR A 74 3.33 3.34 -27.45
CA THR A 74 2.39 2.83 -26.43
C THR A 74 3.05 1.75 -25.57
N PHE A 75 2.82 1.81 -24.27
CA PHE A 75 3.12 0.74 -23.32
C PHE A 75 1.88 0.44 -22.46
N THR A 76 1.89 -0.69 -21.74
CA THR A 76 0.74 -1.09 -20.93
C THR A 76 1.15 -1.21 -19.47
N TYR A 77 0.47 -0.46 -18.59
CA TYR A 77 0.67 -0.44 -17.15
C TYR A 77 -0.59 -0.97 -16.46
N TYR A 78 -0.52 -2.15 -15.82
CA TYR A 78 -1.68 -2.85 -15.24
C TYR A 78 -2.93 -2.78 -16.13
N GLY A 79 -2.81 -3.25 -17.35
CA GLY A 79 -3.90 -3.26 -18.34
C GLY A 79 -4.26 -1.90 -18.94
N THR A 80 -3.74 -0.79 -18.41
CA THR A 80 -3.99 0.57 -18.89
C THR A 80 -3.00 0.96 -19.98
N LYS A 81 -3.49 1.36 -21.15
CA LYS A 81 -2.64 1.85 -22.23
C LYS A 81 -2.18 3.28 -21.95
N MET A 82 -0.89 3.47 -21.96
CA MET A 82 -0.23 4.75 -21.77
C MET A 82 0.68 5.06 -22.96
N GLN A 83 0.93 6.33 -23.22
CA GLN A 83 1.76 6.77 -24.33
C GLN A 83 2.83 7.74 -23.87
N ALA A 84 4.04 7.59 -24.42
CA ALA A 84 5.16 8.48 -24.18
C ALA A 84 6.07 8.54 -25.42
N ARG A 85 6.88 9.58 -25.51
CA ARG A 85 7.82 9.81 -26.62
C ARG A 85 9.21 9.34 -26.21
N TRP A 86 9.63 8.16 -26.63
CA TRP A 86 10.98 7.66 -26.33
C TRP A 86 11.92 7.54 -27.56
N GLY A 87 11.42 7.87 -28.76
CA GLY A 87 12.23 7.92 -29.97
C GLY A 87 12.96 6.61 -30.25
N ASP A 88 14.27 6.69 -30.44
CA ASP A 88 15.17 5.58 -30.76
C ASP A 88 15.83 4.92 -29.52
N LEU A 89 15.32 5.17 -28.31
CA LEU A 89 15.88 4.59 -27.07
C LEU A 89 15.86 3.06 -27.02
N ASN A 90 15.03 2.41 -27.83
CA ASN A 90 15.06 0.96 -27.99
C ASN A 90 16.39 0.44 -28.56
N SER A 91 17.14 1.30 -29.25
CA SER A 91 18.49 1.01 -29.74
C SER A 91 19.60 1.34 -28.74
N PHE A 92 19.24 1.91 -27.58
CA PHE A 92 20.18 2.28 -26.54
C PHE A 92 20.84 1.03 -25.94
N LYS A 93 22.18 1.01 -25.88
CA LYS A 93 22.96 -0.09 -25.30
C LYS A 93 24.00 0.45 -24.32
N LEU A 94 24.09 -0.25 -23.20
CA LEU A 94 25.17 -0.09 -22.22
C LEU A 94 26.21 -1.17 -22.48
N GLY A 95 27.50 -0.79 -22.43
CA GLY A 95 28.59 -1.74 -22.38
C GLY A 95 28.88 -2.22 -20.96
N LEU A 96 30.17 -2.27 -20.63
CA LEU A 96 30.61 -2.49 -19.25
C LEU A 96 30.04 -1.38 -18.35
N ILE A 97 29.55 -1.76 -17.18
CA ILE A 97 29.01 -0.81 -16.22
C ILE A 97 30.16 -0.20 -15.41
N ASP A 98 30.67 0.91 -15.92
CA ASP A 98 31.68 1.74 -15.29
C ASP A 98 31.26 3.21 -15.29
N ASP A 99 32.01 4.06 -14.59
CA ASP A 99 31.70 5.49 -14.45
C ASP A 99 31.60 6.20 -15.82
N LYS A 100 32.51 5.88 -16.75
CA LYS A 100 32.56 6.51 -18.07
C LYS A 100 31.32 6.12 -18.89
N THR A 101 30.99 4.84 -18.89
CA THR A 101 29.80 4.32 -19.60
C THR A 101 28.52 4.93 -19.06
N LEU A 102 28.34 4.93 -17.74
CA LEU A 102 27.14 5.51 -17.13
C LEU A 102 27.07 7.03 -17.29
N ALA A 103 28.18 7.74 -17.17
CA ALA A 103 28.22 9.18 -17.40
C ALA A 103 27.89 9.55 -18.86
N ASN A 104 28.38 8.79 -19.83
CA ASN A 104 28.03 8.98 -21.24
C ASN A 104 26.56 8.66 -21.52
N ALA A 105 26.08 7.56 -20.97
CA ALA A 105 24.68 7.17 -21.08
C ALA A 105 23.74 8.21 -20.45
N PHE A 106 24.06 8.70 -19.24
CA PHE A 106 23.32 9.77 -18.58
C PHE A 106 23.27 11.04 -19.43
N ARG A 107 24.43 11.47 -19.96
CA ARG A 107 24.50 12.65 -20.83
C ARG A 107 23.62 12.49 -22.07
N LYS A 108 23.62 11.29 -22.68
CA LYS A 108 22.76 10.96 -23.81
C LYS A 108 21.27 11.05 -23.45
N LEU A 109 20.88 10.52 -22.28
CA LEU A 109 19.47 10.53 -21.82
C LEU A 109 19.00 11.91 -21.32
N THR A 110 19.91 12.78 -20.93
CA THR A 110 19.59 14.16 -20.49
C THR A 110 19.76 15.20 -21.57
N ASP A 111 20.14 14.79 -22.79
CA ASP A 111 20.12 15.67 -23.95
C ASP A 111 18.70 16.12 -24.24
N LYS A 112 18.52 17.33 -24.78
CA LYS A 112 17.22 17.95 -25.07
C LYS A 112 16.28 17.03 -25.85
N LYS A 113 16.81 16.18 -26.71
CA LYS A 113 16.08 15.15 -27.46
C LYS A 113 15.22 14.22 -26.57
N TYR A 114 15.65 13.93 -25.34
CA TYR A 114 14.97 12.98 -24.45
C TYR A 114 14.21 13.64 -23.29
N ASN A 115 14.22 14.96 -23.18
CA ASN A 115 13.44 15.68 -22.18
C ASN A 115 11.94 15.44 -22.33
N ASN A 116 11.46 15.18 -23.55
CA ASN A 116 10.06 14.85 -23.79
C ASN A 116 9.62 13.58 -23.04
N LEU A 117 10.49 12.55 -22.94
CA LEU A 117 10.15 11.34 -22.19
C LEU A 117 9.94 11.62 -20.70
N LEU A 118 10.81 12.41 -20.08
CA LEU A 118 10.63 12.80 -18.67
C LEU A 118 9.36 13.63 -18.48
N ASN A 119 9.10 14.59 -19.37
CA ASN A 119 7.89 15.40 -19.35
C ASN A 119 6.64 14.52 -19.45
N ASP A 120 6.61 13.59 -20.41
CA ASP A 120 5.50 12.66 -20.60
C ASP A 120 5.28 11.78 -19.37
N CYS A 121 6.35 11.27 -18.74
CA CYS A 121 6.25 10.50 -17.51
C CYS A 121 5.63 11.32 -16.36
N LEU A 122 6.01 12.59 -16.21
CA LEU A 122 5.43 13.48 -15.21
C LEU A 122 3.95 13.79 -15.49
N LEU A 123 3.60 14.02 -16.76
CA LEU A 123 2.20 14.20 -17.17
C LEU A 123 1.35 12.94 -16.95
N LEU A 124 1.92 11.75 -17.21
CA LEU A 124 1.25 10.48 -16.91
C LEU A 124 1.03 10.30 -15.40
N ARG A 125 2.01 10.68 -14.56
CA ARG A 125 1.88 10.65 -13.11
C ARG A 125 0.68 11.46 -12.63
N GLU A 126 0.48 12.67 -13.18
CA GLU A 126 -0.66 13.52 -12.84
C GLU A 126 -1.97 13.00 -13.41
N LYS A 127 -1.99 12.67 -14.71
CA LYS A 127 -3.18 12.20 -15.42
C LYS A 127 -3.80 10.98 -14.77
N TYR A 128 -2.97 10.02 -14.38
CA TYR A 128 -3.43 8.77 -13.78
C TYR A 128 -3.37 8.78 -12.24
N ALA A 129 -3.17 9.93 -11.62
CA ALA A 129 -3.08 10.11 -10.18
C ALA A 129 -2.12 9.11 -9.50
N LEU A 130 -0.97 8.84 -10.13
CA LEU A 130 -0.02 7.85 -9.63
C LEU A 130 0.62 8.35 -8.32
N CYS A 131 0.47 7.58 -7.25
CA CYS A 131 1.27 7.74 -6.03
C CYS A 131 2.74 7.39 -6.32
N ASP A 132 3.65 7.64 -5.39
CA ASP A 132 5.08 7.46 -5.64
C ASP A 132 5.45 6.01 -6.02
N TRP A 133 4.87 5.01 -5.33
CA TRP A 133 5.07 3.61 -5.69
C TRP A 133 4.52 3.28 -7.06
N ALA A 134 3.30 3.74 -7.39
CA ALA A 134 2.71 3.53 -8.70
C ALA A 134 3.55 4.17 -9.81
N TYR A 135 4.10 5.36 -9.57
CA TYR A 135 4.99 6.04 -10.49
C TYR A 135 6.31 5.27 -10.69
N TYR A 136 6.94 4.81 -9.59
CA TYR A 136 8.13 3.97 -9.65
C TYR A 136 7.91 2.70 -10.49
N LYS A 137 6.79 2.01 -10.30
CA LYS A 137 6.41 0.81 -11.06
C LYS A 137 6.06 1.14 -12.51
N MET A 138 5.43 2.26 -12.78
CA MET A 138 5.16 2.72 -14.14
C MET A 138 6.46 2.96 -14.92
N LEU A 139 7.45 3.60 -14.29
CA LEU A 139 8.77 3.81 -14.90
C LEU A 139 9.52 2.50 -15.15
N GLU A 140 9.38 1.50 -14.25
CA GLU A 140 9.95 0.16 -14.46
C GLU A 140 9.38 -0.49 -15.72
N ILE A 141 8.06 -0.52 -15.84
CA ILE A 141 7.35 -1.14 -16.97
C ILE A 141 7.66 -0.40 -18.28
N LEU A 142 7.67 0.93 -18.25
CA LEU A 142 8.08 1.74 -19.40
C LEU A 142 9.50 1.39 -19.84
N ALA A 143 10.46 1.41 -18.92
CA ALA A 143 11.86 1.13 -19.22
C ALA A 143 12.07 -0.29 -19.76
N GLU A 144 11.37 -1.29 -19.19
CA GLU A 144 11.38 -2.65 -19.71
C GLU A 144 10.74 -2.78 -21.10
N THR A 145 9.72 -1.98 -21.38
CA THR A 145 9.09 -1.95 -22.71
C THR A 145 10.07 -1.38 -23.74
N VAL A 146 10.79 -0.33 -23.39
CA VAL A 146 11.74 0.35 -24.28
C VAL A 146 13.03 -0.44 -24.49
N CYS A 147 13.63 -0.93 -23.41
CA CYS A 147 15.00 -1.48 -23.41
C CYS A 147 15.05 -3.02 -23.30
N GLY A 148 13.91 -3.68 -23.07
CA GLY A 148 13.80 -5.11 -22.80
C GLY A 148 13.81 -5.45 -21.31
N LYS A 149 13.13 -6.55 -20.97
CA LYS A 149 13.02 -7.00 -19.57
C LYS A 149 14.37 -7.45 -19.01
N GLN A 150 14.62 -7.13 -17.77
CA GLN A 150 15.80 -7.54 -17.00
C GLN A 150 17.14 -7.11 -17.61
N THR A 151 17.17 -6.03 -18.40
CA THR A 151 18.38 -5.48 -18.98
C THR A 151 18.95 -4.37 -18.09
N ASN A 152 20.28 -4.15 -18.15
CA ASN A 152 20.92 -3.03 -17.48
C ASN A 152 20.42 -1.69 -18.03
N GLU A 153 20.09 -1.66 -19.32
CA GLU A 153 19.53 -0.48 -19.99
C GLU A 153 18.18 -0.08 -19.41
N ALA A 154 17.30 -1.06 -19.14
CA ALA A 154 16.00 -0.80 -18.51
C ALA A 154 16.18 -0.27 -17.08
N VAL A 155 17.02 -0.90 -16.27
CA VAL A 155 17.33 -0.44 -14.91
C VAL A 155 17.93 0.98 -14.94
N PHE A 156 18.82 1.26 -15.87
CA PHE A 156 19.44 2.56 -16.01
C PHE A 156 18.43 3.63 -16.41
N LEU A 157 17.59 3.35 -17.42
CA LEU A 157 16.55 4.26 -17.89
C LEU A 157 15.54 4.57 -16.77
N GLN A 158 15.04 3.54 -16.07
CA GLN A 158 14.16 3.70 -14.91
C GLN A 158 14.80 4.60 -13.84
N GLY A 159 16.06 4.32 -13.49
CA GLY A 159 16.78 5.07 -12.47
C GLY A 159 16.97 6.54 -12.85
N VAL A 160 17.37 6.83 -14.10
CA VAL A 160 17.51 8.20 -14.58
C VAL A 160 16.19 8.95 -14.52
N LEU A 161 15.11 8.37 -15.04
CA LEU A 161 13.80 9.00 -15.02
C LEU A 161 13.31 9.23 -13.58
N PHE A 162 13.48 8.26 -12.70
CA PHE A 162 13.07 8.38 -11.30
C PHE A 162 13.89 9.44 -10.55
N GLN A 163 15.22 9.44 -10.72
CA GLN A 163 16.10 10.43 -10.10
C GLN A 163 15.83 11.84 -10.65
N GLN A 164 15.68 11.98 -11.97
CA GLN A 164 15.39 13.28 -12.59
C GLN A 164 14.00 13.82 -12.22
N SER A 165 13.06 12.94 -11.82
CA SER A 165 11.78 13.32 -11.23
C SER A 165 11.90 13.83 -9.78
N GLY A 166 13.09 13.83 -9.17
CA GLY A 166 13.38 14.40 -7.86
C GLY A 166 13.42 13.38 -6.70
N TYR A 167 13.45 12.08 -6.99
CA TYR A 167 13.49 11.05 -5.94
C TYR A 167 14.89 10.64 -5.51
N THR A 168 15.04 10.34 -4.22
CA THR A 168 16.30 9.85 -3.63
C THR A 168 16.55 8.41 -4.07
N MET A 169 17.54 8.20 -4.91
CA MET A 169 17.99 6.88 -5.35
C MET A 169 19.51 6.85 -5.62
N ARG A 170 20.06 5.65 -5.68
CA ARG A 170 21.45 5.43 -6.10
C ARG A 170 21.51 4.25 -7.07
N PHE A 171 22.41 4.31 -8.04
CA PHE A 171 22.76 3.16 -8.86
C PHE A 171 23.72 2.26 -8.09
N ALA A 172 23.47 0.95 -8.17
CA ALA A 172 24.38 -0.05 -7.65
C ALA A 172 24.63 -1.14 -8.69
N ARG A 173 25.79 -1.76 -8.61
CA ARG A 173 26.23 -2.81 -9.52
C ARG A 173 26.66 -4.04 -8.72
N ASP A 174 26.14 -5.20 -9.11
CA ASP A 174 26.65 -6.49 -8.68
C ASP A 174 28.01 -6.75 -9.38
N ASN A 175 29.09 -6.79 -8.59
CA ASN A 175 30.45 -6.92 -9.14
C ASN A 175 30.71 -8.28 -9.77
N ARG A 176 29.94 -9.30 -9.44
CA ARG A 176 30.10 -10.65 -9.99
C ARG A 176 29.40 -10.79 -11.34
N THR A 177 28.20 -10.26 -11.46
CA THR A 177 27.34 -10.43 -12.64
C THR A 177 27.32 -9.20 -13.54
N ASN A 178 27.87 -8.09 -13.10
CA ASN A 178 27.80 -6.78 -13.76
C ASN A 178 26.36 -6.27 -13.99
N HIS A 179 25.38 -6.77 -13.21
CA HIS A 179 24.00 -6.31 -13.27
C HIS A 179 23.81 -5.05 -12.43
N LEU A 180 23.10 -4.08 -13.00
CA LEU A 180 22.62 -2.91 -12.27
C LEU A 180 21.40 -3.23 -11.42
N CYS A 181 21.30 -2.54 -10.30
CA CYS A 181 20.07 -2.42 -9.53
C CYS A 181 19.91 -1.00 -8.98
N LEU A 182 18.69 -0.66 -8.57
CA LEU A 182 18.38 0.63 -7.97
C LEU A 182 18.28 0.48 -6.45
N LEU A 183 18.97 1.37 -5.77
CA LEU A 183 18.81 1.60 -4.33
C LEU A 183 17.86 2.77 -4.17
N VAL A 184 16.69 2.53 -3.61
CA VAL A 184 15.63 3.53 -3.46
C VAL A 184 15.45 3.85 -1.97
N LYS A 185 15.47 5.13 -1.63
CA LYS A 185 15.19 5.56 -0.27
C LYS A 185 13.69 5.81 -0.11
N ILE A 186 13.09 5.19 0.91
CA ILE A 186 11.68 5.33 1.23
C ILE A 186 11.50 6.00 2.60
N LYS A 187 10.35 6.60 2.82
CA LYS A 187 9.90 6.97 4.16
C LYS A 187 9.29 5.76 4.83
N GLY A 188 9.87 5.33 5.93
CA GLY A 188 9.51 4.09 6.62
C GLY A 188 10.38 2.90 6.25
N HIS A 189 9.83 1.71 6.39
CA HIS A 189 10.51 0.44 6.16
C HIS A 189 9.63 -0.50 5.33
N ALA A 190 10.24 -1.31 4.45
CA ALA A 190 9.57 -2.31 3.64
C ALA A 190 10.02 -3.72 4.05
N PHE A 191 9.05 -4.60 4.36
CA PHE A 191 9.33 -6.00 4.63
C PHE A 191 9.66 -6.78 3.36
N ASP A 192 10.36 -7.90 3.54
CA ASP A 192 10.72 -8.85 2.49
C ASP A 192 11.68 -8.33 1.41
N TYR A 193 12.16 -7.09 1.53
CA TYR A 193 13.15 -6.52 0.62
C TYR A 193 14.50 -6.37 1.30
N LYS A 194 15.57 -6.70 0.56
CA LYS A 194 16.93 -6.40 0.99
C LYS A 194 17.17 -4.91 1.02
N SER A 195 18.07 -4.49 1.87
CA SER A 195 18.45 -3.09 2.02
C SER A 195 19.96 -2.92 2.11
N MET A 196 20.41 -1.68 2.00
CA MET A 196 21.80 -1.27 2.22
C MET A 196 21.83 0.03 2.98
N GLU A 197 22.87 0.21 3.80
CA GLU A 197 23.15 1.49 4.42
C GLU A 197 24.27 2.19 3.66
N VAL A 198 23.97 3.32 3.06
CA VAL A 198 24.91 4.14 2.31
C VAL A 198 24.95 5.52 2.97
N ASP A 199 26.13 5.94 3.45
CA ASP A 199 26.34 7.20 4.16
C ASP A 199 25.34 7.43 5.31
N GLY A 200 25.09 6.39 6.12
CA GLY A 200 24.16 6.43 7.25
C GLY A 200 22.68 6.49 6.89
N LYS A 201 22.33 6.28 5.62
CA LYS A 201 20.95 6.26 5.12
C LYS A 201 20.61 4.87 4.61
N GLN A 202 19.45 4.33 5.01
CA GLN A 202 18.95 3.05 4.52
C GLN A 202 18.28 3.20 3.16
N PHE A 203 18.67 2.36 2.21
CA PHE A 203 18.08 2.23 0.88
C PHE A 203 17.55 0.82 0.67
N PHE A 204 16.44 0.66 -0.02
CA PHE A 204 15.81 -0.62 -0.34
C PHE A 204 16.08 -1.03 -1.79
N ILE A 205 16.11 -2.34 -2.03
CA ILE A 205 16.35 -2.97 -3.33
C ILE A 205 15.08 -3.70 -3.73
N PHE A 206 14.19 -3.06 -4.50
CA PHE A 206 12.92 -3.65 -4.91
C PHE A 206 13.06 -4.68 -6.02
N LYS A 207 14.16 -4.64 -6.77
CA LYS A 207 14.52 -5.64 -7.78
C LYS A 207 15.95 -6.07 -7.53
N ASP A 208 16.09 -7.15 -6.77
CA ASP A 208 17.39 -7.61 -6.26
C ASP A 208 18.23 -8.32 -7.33
N THR A 209 19.53 -8.24 -7.14
CA THR A 209 20.55 -9.09 -7.79
C THR A 209 21.00 -10.17 -6.81
N ASN A 210 21.56 -11.29 -7.29
CA ASN A 210 21.98 -12.39 -6.41
C ASN A 210 23.29 -12.14 -5.63
N GLY A 211 24.02 -11.05 -5.92
CA GLY A 211 25.25 -10.69 -5.22
C GLY A 211 25.00 -10.24 -3.78
N GLN A 212 25.91 -10.54 -2.86
CA GLN A 212 25.86 -10.06 -1.48
C GLN A 212 26.45 -8.65 -1.34
N GLN A 213 27.47 -8.36 -2.12
CA GLN A 213 28.15 -7.07 -2.16
C GLN A 213 27.86 -6.34 -3.46
N LEU A 214 27.57 -5.06 -3.35
CA LEU A 214 27.37 -4.18 -4.49
C LEU A 214 28.36 -3.01 -4.44
N SER A 215 28.81 -2.60 -5.61
CA SER A 215 29.43 -1.29 -5.78
C SER A 215 28.34 -0.24 -5.98
N VAL A 216 28.36 0.82 -5.18
CA VAL A 216 27.34 1.89 -5.19
C VAL A 216 27.94 3.16 -5.77
N CYS A 217 27.25 3.75 -6.72
CA CYS A 217 27.56 5.09 -7.25
C CYS A 217 26.90 6.14 -6.34
N LYS A 218 27.73 6.92 -5.63
CA LYS A 218 27.27 7.84 -4.57
C LYS A 218 26.82 9.22 -5.08
N ILE A 219 26.56 9.37 -6.37
CA ILE A 219 26.06 10.63 -6.92
C ILE A 219 24.70 10.94 -6.32
N ALA A 220 24.61 12.10 -5.70
CA ALA A 220 23.41 12.67 -5.09
C ALA A 220 23.14 14.06 -5.66
N TYR A 221 21.88 14.45 -5.71
CA TYR A 221 21.48 15.81 -6.07
C TYR A 221 20.93 16.54 -4.84
N GLN A 222 20.99 17.86 -4.89
CA GLN A 222 20.30 18.68 -3.90
C GLN A 222 18.79 18.53 -4.09
N ASP A 223 18.04 18.60 -2.99
CA ASP A 223 16.56 18.57 -2.98
C ASP A 223 15.91 17.23 -3.40
N GLU A 224 16.66 16.12 -3.43
CA GLU A 224 16.07 14.80 -3.58
C GLU A 224 15.09 14.49 -2.44
N GLN A 225 13.95 13.88 -2.76
CA GLN A 225 12.95 13.47 -1.79
C GLN A 225 12.80 11.96 -1.70
N ASP A 226 12.60 11.48 -0.47
CA ASP A 226 12.39 10.06 -0.22
C ASP A 226 11.00 9.64 -0.73
N MET A 227 10.91 8.46 -1.35
CA MET A 227 9.66 7.92 -1.87
C MET A 227 8.67 7.65 -0.75
N GLN A 228 7.44 8.14 -0.91
CA GLN A 228 6.33 7.93 0.01
C GLN A 228 5.70 6.57 -0.24
N MET A 229 5.55 5.77 0.82
CA MET A 229 4.91 4.46 0.71
C MET A 229 3.43 4.49 1.14
N ALA A 230 2.96 5.50 1.83
CA ALA A 230 1.53 5.66 2.10
C ALA A 230 0.76 5.99 0.82
N LEU A 231 -0.37 5.33 0.63
CA LEU A 231 -1.27 5.60 -0.50
C LEU A 231 -2.28 6.68 -0.10
N ASP A 232 -1.98 7.92 -0.45
CA ASP A 232 -2.91 9.05 -0.31
C ASP A 232 -3.99 9.09 -1.40
N ARG A 233 -3.77 8.33 -2.47
CA ARG A 233 -4.67 8.17 -3.61
C ARG A 233 -4.41 6.86 -4.33
N LEU A 234 -5.43 6.34 -4.98
CA LEU A 234 -5.34 5.18 -5.86
C LEU A 234 -5.03 5.61 -7.30
N PRO A 235 -4.20 4.83 -8.02
CA PRO A 235 -3.98 5.09 -9.43
C PRO A 235 -5.27 4.91 -10.24
N ARG A 236 -5.56 5.87 -11.14
CA ARG A 236 -6.70 5.80 -12.09
C ARG A 236 -6.32 4.90 -13.26
N LEU A 237 -6.65 3.62 -13.14
CA LEU A 237 -6.36 2.63 -14.17
C LEU A 237 -7.60 2.37 -15.04
N GLU A 238 -7.39 1.95 -16.28
CA GLU A 238 -8.47 1.51 -17.15
C GLU A 238 -9.33 0.45 -16.46
N PHE A 239 -10.66 0.62 -16.52
CA PHE A 239 -11.57 -0.25 -15.79
C PHE A 239 -11.69 -1.62 -16.45
N ASN A 240 -11.32 -2.65 -15.71
CA ASN A 240 -11.45 -4.05 -16.10
C ASN A 240 -12.26 -4.78 -15.04
N LEU A 241 -13.56 -4.91 -15.26
CA LEU A 241 -14.50 -5.47 -14.29
C LEU A 241 -14.14 -6.90 -13.90
N SER A 242 -14.05 -7.17 -12.61
CA SER A 242 -13.96 -8.51 -12.06
C SER A 242 -15.30 -9.28 -12.20
N LYS A 243 -15.27 -10.58 -11.86
CA LYS A 243 -16.53 -11.30 -11.64
C LYS A 243 -17.34 -10.60 -10.55
N ILE A 244 -18.60 -10.30 -10.85
CA ILE A 244 -19.54 -9.73 -9.88
C ILE A 244 -19.83 -10.79 -8.80
N ARG A 245 -19.69 -10.38 -7.55
CA ARG A 245 -19.99 -11.21 -6.38
C ARG A 245 -21.24 -10.70 -5.69
N SER A 246 -22.06 -11.62 -5.20
CA SER A 246 -23.16 -11.32 -4.29
C SER A 246 -22.71 -11.66 -2.87
N ILE A 247 -22.62 -10.65 -2.03
CA ILE A 247 -22.15 -10.76 -0.64
C ILE A 247 -23.35 -10.53 0.26
N ASN A 248 -23.63 -11.50 1.14
CA ASN A 248 -24.87 -11.53 1.92
C ASN A 248 -24.56 -11.60 3.42
N SER A 249 -25.26 -10.82 4.24
CA SER A 249 -25.26 -11.03 5.68
C SER A 249 -26.23 -12.14 6.08
N LEU A 250 -25.90 -12.85 7.16
CA LEU A 250 -26.79 -13.91 7.67
C LEU A 250 -27.94 -13.36 8.50
N SER A 251 -27.72 -12.30 9.30
CA SER A 251 -28.70 -11.90 10.34
C SER A 251 -29.59 -10.72 9.94
N TYR A 252 -29.14 -9.84 9.04
CA TYR A 252 -29.82 -8.58 8.72
C TYR A 252 -30.33 -8.48 7.29
N ASN A 253 -30.27 -9.56 6.53
CA ASN A 253 -30.72 -9.62 5.13
C ASN A 253 -30.14 -8.52 4.24
N ILE A 254 -28.87 -8.14 4.49
CA ILE A 254 -28.12 -7.27 3.59
C ILE A 254 -27.58 -8.13 2.47
N LYS A 255 -28.05 -7.85 1.26
CA LYS A 255 -27.51 -8.45 0.04
C LYS A 255 -27.04 -7.33 -0.86
N VAL A 256 -25.75 -7.36 -1.20
CA VAL A 256 -25.15 -6.42 -2.12
C VAL A 256 -24.38 -7.15 -3.21
N THR A 257 -24.33 -6.56 -4.38
CA THR A 257 -23.55 -7.05 -5.51
C THR A 257 -22.43 -6.06 -5.79
N ASN A 258 -21.21 -6.56 -5.95
CA ASN A 258 -20.07 -5.72 -6.24
C ASN A 258 -19.11 -6.41 -7.20
N GLY A 259 -18.49 -5.62 -8.05
CA GLY A 259 -17.32 -5.98 -8.84
C GLY A 259 -16.26 -4.89 -8.66
N VAL A 260 -15.01 -5.26 -8.77
CA VAL A 260 -13.86 -4.35 -8.61
C VAL A 260 -13.03 -4.29 -9.89
N ASN A 261 -12.18 -3.30 -9.99
CA ASN A 261 -11.28 -3.14 -11.12
C ASN A 261 -10.09 -4.12 -11.00
N LYS A 262 -10.01 -5.14 -11.84
CA LYS A 262 -8.90 -6.12 -11.84
C LYS A 262 -7.52 -5.50 -12.07
N ASN A 263 -7.46 -4.41 -12.82
CA ASN A 263 -6.21 -3.71 -13.06
C ASN A 263 -5.70 -3.05 -11.77
N LEU A 264 -6.62 -2.51 -10.97
CA LEU A 264 -6.30 -1.97 -9.64
C LEU A 264 -5.91 -3.09 -8.65
N ILE A 265 -6.60 -4.23 -8.69
CA ILE A 265 -6.19 -5.41 -7.89
C ILE A 265 -4.77 -5.84 -8.25
N GLY A 266 -4.41 -5.88 -9.53
CA GLY A 266 -3.03 -6.19 -9.95
C GLY A 266 -1.99 -5.22 -9.36
N PHE A 267 -2.31 -3.92 -9.31
CA PHE A 267 -1.45 -2.94 -8.65
C PHE A 267 -1.34 -3.18 -7.13
N MET A 268 -2.47 -3.47 -6.46
CA MET A 268 -2.51 -3.73 -5.03
C MET A 268 -1.73 -5.00 -4.64
N GLN A 269 -1.76 -6.03 -5.48
CA GLN A 269 -0.99 -7.26 -5.28
C GLN A 269 0.53 -7.02 -5.30
N ASP A 270 0.99 -6.06 -6.08
CA ASP A 270 2.41 -5.69 -6.17
C ASP A 270 2.83 -4.65 -5.12
N TYR A 271 1.90 -4.16 -4.30
CA TYR A 271 2.20 -3.16 -3.28
C TYR A 271 2.94 -3.81 -2.10
N PRO A 272 4.12 -3.28 -1.70
CA PRO A 272 4.91 -3.88 -0.61
C PRO A 272 4.29 -3.62 0.76
N CYS A 273 4.37 -4.59 1.66
CA CYS A 273 4.03 -4.39 3.06
C CYS A 273 5.06 -3.46 3.70
N THR A 274 4.60 -2.33 4.25
CA THR A 274 5.45 -1.29 4.82
C THR A 274 4.94 -0.82 6.17
N TYR A 275 5.83 -0.26 6.98
CA TYR A 275 5.48 0.41 8.23
C TYR A 275 6.30 1.72 8.38
N ASP A 276 6.01 2.54 9.38
CA ASP A 276 6.63 3.86 9.58
C ASP A 276 8.12 3.83 9.96
N GLY A 277 8.71 2.64 10.10
CA GLY A 277 10.10 2.44 10.51
C GLY A 277 10.34 2.54 12.02
N LYS A 278 9.32 2.82 12.83
CA LYS A 278 9.37 2.94 14.28
C LYS A 278 8.48 1.92 14.98
N ASN A 279 7.27 1.73 14.49
CA ASN A 279 6.28 0.87 15.09
C ASN A 279 5.66 -0.07 14.05
N ILE A 280 5.96 -1.34 14.18
CA ILE A 280 5.50 -2.39 13.27
C ILE A 280 3.96 -2.51 13.18
N MET A 281 3.23 -2.06 14.22
CA MET A 281 1.77 -2.06 14.22
C MET A 281 1.20 -1.07 13.19
N THR A 282 2.00 -0.10 12.73
CA THR A 282 1.55 0.87 11.71
C THR A 282 1.41 0.27 10.31
N ARG A 283 1.81 -1.00 10.10
CA ARG A 283 1.67 -1.68 8.80
C ARG A 283 0.23 -1.71 8.29
N TRP A 284 -0.75 -1.86 9.18
CA TRP A 284 -2.16 -1.90 8.80
C TRP A 284 -2.77 -0.52 8.52
N VAL A 285 -2.12 0.55 9.02
CA VAL A 285 -2.65 1.92 8.86
C VAL A 285 -2.67 2.34 7.38
N ASN A 286 -1.65 1.93 6.62
CA ASN A 286 -1.60 2.24 5.19
C ASN A 286 -2.83 1.68 4.47
N TYR A 287 -3.21 0.43 4.75
CA TYR A 287 -4.39 -0.20 4.16
C TYR A 287 -5.70 0.45 4.63
N ALA A 288 -5.83 0.70 5.95
CA ALA A 288 -7.02 1.29 6.55
C ALA A 288 -7.24 2.77 6.18
N ASN A 289 -6.20 3.49 5.78
CA ASN A 289 -6.29 4.90 5.41
C ASN A 289 -6.21 5.15 3.89
N THR A 290 -5.92 4.12 3.10
CA THR A 290 -5.99 4.22 1.65
C THR A 290 -7.43 4.44 1.21
N PRO A 291 -7.73 5.47 0.39
CA PRO A 291 -9.10 5.70 -0.06
C PRO A 291 -9.68 4.51 -0.82
N VAL A 292 -10.95 4.26 -0.67
CA VAL A 292 -11.68 3.27 -1.49
C VAL A 292 -11.84 3.82 -2.91
N SER A 293 -11.77 2.96 -3.92
CA SER A 293 -11.89 3.36 -5.32
C SER A 293 -13.26 3.95 -5.66
N GLU A 294 -13.29 4.85 -6.64
CA GLU A 294 -14.53 5.49 -7.09
C GLU A 294 -15.57 4.46 -7.57
N GLU A 295 -15.13 3.39 -8.20
CA GLU A 295 -16.00 2.31 -8.68
C GLU A 295 -16.71 1.60 -7.52
N VAL A 296 -16.01 1.33 -6.42
CA VAL A 296 -16.61 0.73 -5.22
C VAL A 296 -17.56 1.72 -4.54
N LEU A 297 -17.17 3.00 -4.45
CA LEU A 297 -18.03 4.06 -3.91
C LEU A 297 -19.35 4.18 -4.69
N LEU A 298 -19.31 4.05 -6.01
CA LEU A 298 -20.50 4.18 -6.87
C LEU A 298 -21.35 2.91 -6.91
N GLN A 299 -20.79 1.72 -6.71
CA GLN A 299 -21.51 0.45 -6.78
C GLN A 299 -21.97 -0.06 -5.41
N LEU A 300 -21.06 -0.14 -4.43
CA LEU A 300 -21.33 -0.74 -3.12
C LEU A 300 -22.08 0.21 -2.19
N TYR A 301 -21.63 1.46 -2.08
CA TYR A 301 -22.13 2.39 -1.07
C TYR A 301 -23.60 2.78 -1.25
N PRO A 302 -24.15 3.01 -2.45
CA PRO A 302 -25.58 3.25 -2.60
C PRO A 302 -26.44 2.10 -2.10
N GLN A 303 -26.06 0.85 -2.39
CA GLN A 303 -26.76 -0.34 -1.93
C GLN A 303 -26.72 -0.47 -0.40
N MET A 304 -25.56 -0.18 0.21
CA MET A 304 -25.42 -0.17 1.66
C MET A 304 -26.25 0.93 2.30
N LYS A 305 -26.17 2.16 1.79
CA LYS A 305 -26.94 3.30 2.30
C LYS A 305 -28.45 3.04 2.29
N GLU A 306 -28.96 2.42 1.23
CA GLU A 306 -30.38 2.01 1.16
C GLU A 306 -30.76 1.08 2.31
N ARG A 307 -29.89 0.12 2.66
CA ARG A 307 -30.15 -0.83 3.75
C ARG A 307 -30.02 -0.22 5.15
N LEU A 308 -29.25 0.84 5.27
CA LEU A 308 -29.02 1.55 6.55
C LEU A 308 -30.01 2.70 6.79
N GLN A 309 -30.99 2.91 5.89
CA GLN A 309 -32.00 3.94 6.07
C GLN A 309 -32.92 3.63 7.26
N ASN A 310 -33.26 4.69 8.01
CA ASN A 310 -34.22 4.65 9.12
C ASN A 310 -33.85 3.71 10.29
N VAL A 311 -32.56 3.36 10.43
CA VAL A 311 -32.04 2.65 11.60
C VAL A 311 -31.17 3.58 12.44
N ASN A 312 -31.12 3.32 13.76
CA ASN A 312 -30.20 4.10 14.60
C ASN A 312 -28.73 3.68 14.38
N GLU A 313 -27.83 4.51 14.86
CA GLU A 313 -26.39 4.38 14.70
C GLU A 313 -25.84 3.00 15.14
N LEU A 314 -26.26 2.54 16.34
CA LEU A 314 -25.85 1.23 16.85
C LEU A 314 -26.35 0.08 15.97
N MET A 315 -27.59 0.15 15.49
CA MET A 315 -28.13 -0.85 14.58
C MET A 315 -27.39 -0.84 13.24
N ALA A 316 -27.10 0.35 12.68
CA ALA A 316 -26.35 0.48 11.44
C ALA A 316 -24.95 -0.15 11.55
N VAL A 317 -24.23 0.11 12.63
CA VAL A 317 -22.91 -0.50 12.88
C VAL A 317 -23.02 -2.02 13.03
N ASN A 318 -24.03 -2.53 13.77
CA ASN A 318 -24.25 -3.98 13.90
C ASN A 318 -24.58 -4.65 12.55
N MET A 319 -25.33 -3.97 11.68
CA MET A 319 -25.63 -4.45 10.34
C MET A 319 -24.38 -4.57 9.47
N LEU A 320 -23.52 -3.54 9.45
CA LEU A 320 -22.23 -3.55 8.74
C LEU A 320 -21.30 -4.61 9.32
N LEU A 321 -21.22 -4.69 10.66
CA LEU A 321 -20.42 -5.68 11.37
C LEU A 321 -20.80 -7.11 10.96
N ASN A 322 -22.10 -7.43 11.03
CA ASN A 322 -22.59 -8.76 10.66
C ASN A 322 -22.37 -9.07 9.16
N TRP A 323 -22.49 -8.07 8.30
CA TRP A 323 -22.23 -8.25 6.88
C TRP A 323 -20.75 -8.63 6.62
N VAL A 324 -19.79 -7.96 7.28
CA VAL A 324 -18.38 -8.33 7.17
C VAL A 324 -18.10 -9.69 7.81
N GLN A 325 -18.65 -9.97 8.99
CA GLN A 325 -18.50 -11.25 9.70
C GLN A 325 -18.94 -12.45 8.90
N THR A 326 -19.98 -12.31 8.08
CA THR A 326 -20.68 -13.45 7.49
C THR A 326 -20.70 -13.45 5.96
N GLY A 327 -20.27 -12.38 5.33
CA GLY A 327 -20.26 -12.23 3.87
C GLY A 327 -19.05 -12.84 3.18
N PHE A 328 -18.01 -13.17 3.94
CA PHE A 328 -16.74 -13.71 3.43
C PHE A 328 -16.39 -15.01 4.15
N GLU A 329 -15.77 -15.95 3.43
CA GLU A 329 -15.16 -17.12 4.02
C GLU A 329 -13.94 -16.69 4.83
N TYR A 330 -13.70 -17.35 5.97
CA TYR A 330 -12.48 -17.11 6.75
C TYR A 330 -11.40 -18.10 6.34
N GLU A 331 -10.25 -17.60 5.93
CA GLU A 331 -9.10 -18.44 5.64
C GLU A 331 -7.81 -17.71 6.04
N LEU A 332 -6.88 -18.44 6.61
CA LEU A 332 -5.60 -17.91 7.07
C LEU A 332 -4.66 -17.66 5.89
N ASP A 333 -3.92 -16.59 5.95
CA ASP A 333 -2.96 -16.17 4.95
C ASP A 333 -1.88 -17.22 4.66
N ASP A 334 -1.37 -17.89 5.67
CA ASP A 334 -0.37 -18.95 5.52
C ASP A 334 -0.85 -20.08 4.60
N LYS A 335 -2.14 -20.39 4.57
CA LYS A 335 -2.71 -21.41 3.69
C LYS A 335 -2.86 -20.93 2.25
N VAL A 336 -3.17 -19.65 2.08
CA VAL A 336 -3.48 -19.09 0.76
C VAL A 336 -2.23 -18.50 0.11
N TRP A 337 -1.45 -17.74 0.85
CA TRP A 337 -0.32 -16.96 0.35
C TRP A 337 1.04 -17.49 0.80
N GLY A 338 1.07 -18.30 1.87
CA GLY A 338 2.30 -18.78 2.50
C GLY A 338 3.03 -17.71 3.32
N HIS A 339 2.44 -16.55 3.51
CA HIS A 339 2.95 -15.42 4.30
C HIS A 339 1.82 -14.47 4.67
N ASP A 340 1.99 -13.71 5.76
CA ASP A 340 1.09 -12.66 6.23
C ASP A 340 0.89 -11.57 5.15
N ARG A 341 -0.36 -11.22 4.84
CA ARG A 341 -0.70 -10.29 3.77
C ARG A 341 -2.03 -9.58 4.02
N ALA A 342 -1.98 -8.37 4.54
CA ALA A 342 -3.17 -7.56 4.67
C ALA A 342 -3.72 -7.11 3.30
N PHE A 343 -5.05 -7.00 3.19
CA PHE A 343 -5.75 -6.56 2.00
C PHE A 343 -6.17 -5.10 2.09
N PHE A 344 -6.13 -4.42 0.94
CA PHE A 344 -6.94 -3.22 0.75
C PHE A 344 -8.43 -3.58 0.70
N ALA A 345 -9.30 -2.60 0.93
CA ALA A 345 -10.74 -2.86 0.94
C ALA A 345 -11.25 -3.53 -0.35
N GLU A 346 -10.71 -3.14 -1.52
CA GLU A 346 -11.03 -3.75 -2.80
C GLU A 346 -10.61 -5.20 -2.91
N GLU A 347 -9.47 -5.57 -2.31
CA GLU A 347 -9.00 -6.96 -2.30
C GLU A 347 -9.91 -7.84 -1.47
N THR A 348 -10.37 -7.37 -0.29
CA THR A 348 -11.37 -8.09 0.52
C THR A 348 -12.68 -8.28 -0.25
N LEU A 349 -13.10 -7.30 -1.05
CA LEU A 349 -14.27 -7.42 -1.92
C LEU A 349 -14.02 -8.34 -3.12
N PHE A 350 -12.79 -8.47 -3.59
CA PHE A 350 -12.40 -9.29 -4.73
C PHE A 350 -12.24 -10.76 -4.38
N TYR A 351 -11.50 -11.10 -3.33
CA TYR A 351 -11.25 -12.47 -2.93
C TYR A 351 -12.44 -13.08 -2.20
N PRO A 352 -12.68 -14.41 -2.33
CA PRO A 352 -13.79 -15.08 -1.63
C PRO A 352 -13.53 -15.24 -0.13
N PHE A 353 -12.28 -15.16 0.30
CA PHE A 353 -11.81 -15.36 1.66
C PHE A 353 -11.13 -14.09 2.19
N SER A 354 -11.05 -13.99 3.48
CA SER A 354 -10.38 -12.91 4.22
C SER A 354 -10.09 -13.39 5.64
N ASP A 355 -9.07 -12.82 6.26
CA ASP A 355 -8.78 -13.05 7.68
C ASP A 355 -9.12 -11.85 8.58
N CYS A 356 -8.45 -11.71 9.73
CA CYS A 356 -8.86 -10.72 10.72
C CYS A 356 -8.54 -9.29 10.32
N GLU A 357 -7.35 -9.01 9.80
CA GLU A 357 -6.96 -7.67 9.40
C GLU A 357 -7.75 -7.18 8.20
N ASP A 358 -7.98 -8.03 7.21
CA ASP A 358 -8.76 -7.71 6.03
C ASP A 358 -10.17 -7.25 6.39
N ARG A 359 -10.80 -7.99 7.30
CA ARG A 359 -12.14 -7.68 7.79
C ARG A 359 -12.18 -6.42 8.62
N ALA A 360 -11.17 -6.22 9.49
CA ALA A 360 -11.08 -5.02 10.32
C ALA A 360 -10.86 -3.77 9.46
N ILE A 361 -10.01 -3.86 8.43
CA ILE A 361 -9.76 -2.78 7.47
C ILE A 361 -11.04 -2.44 6.70
N LEU A 362 -11.70 -3.42 6.05
CA LEU A 362 -12.93 -3.19 5.30
C LEU A 362 -14.04 -2.61 6.20
N PHE A 363 -14.23 -3.18 7.39
CA PHE A 363 -15.21 -2.69 8.35
C PHE A 363 -14.94 -1.23 8.75
N SER A 364 -13.68 -0.89 8.98
CA SER A 364 -13.31 0.48 9.34
C SER A 364 -13.66 1.50 8.26
N HIS A 365 -13.49 1.15 6.98
CA HIS A 365 -13.92 1.98 5.84
C HIS A 365 -15.44 2.16 5.82
N LEU A 366 -16.17 1.06 5.89
CA LEU A 366 -17.63 1.10 5.84
C LEU A 366 -18.24 1.99 6.95
N VAL A 367 -17.74 1.88 8.17
CA VAL A 367 -18.25 2.67 9.30
C VAL A 367 -17.89 4.15 9.16
N ARG A 368 -16.64 4.46 8.82
CA ARG A 368 -16.18 5.85 8.64
C ARG A 368 -16.89 6.54 7.49
N ASP A 369 -16.99 5.88 6.34
CA ASP A 369 -17.47 6.50 5.11
C ASP A 369 -18.99 6.56 5.02
N LEU A 370 -19.70 5.55 5.55
CA LEU A 370 -21.16 5.49 5.48
C LEU A 370 -21.85 6.17 6.66
N LEU A 371 -21.25 6.12 7.85
CA LEU A 371 -21.85 6.61 9.10
C LEU A 371 -21.14 7.83 9.68
N GLY A 372 -19.94 8.16 9.22
CA GLY A 372 -19.16 9.30 9.71
C GLY A 372 -18.65 9.11 11.15
N LEU A 373 -18.54 7.88 11.66
CA LEU A 373 -18.05 7.58 13.00
C LEU A 373 -16.54 7.38 13.01
N ASP A 374 -15.90 7.72 14.14
CA ASP A 374 -14.48 7.41 14.34
C ASP A 374 -14.32 5.91 14.62
N VAL A 375 -13.32 5.30 13.98
CA VAL A 375 -12.97 3.89 14.16
C VAL A 375 -11.48 3.79 14.44
N VAL A 376 -11.13 2.86 15.32
CA VAL A 376 -9.74 2.44 15.55
C VAL A 376 -9.60 0.95 15.32
N LEU A 377 -8.43 0.51 14.86
CA LEU A 377 -8.08 -0.90 14.87
C LEU A 377 -7.56 -1.27 16.25
N VAL A 378 -7.89 -2.48 16.70
CA VAL A 378 -7.53 -3.00 18.02
C VAL A 378 -6.77 -4.29 17.84
N TYR A 379 -5.47 -4.21 18.07
CA TYR A 379 -4.59 -5.36 17.99
C TYR A 379 -4.55 -6.11 19.32
N TYR A 380 -4.80 -7.38 19.26
CA TYR A 380 -4.48 -8.38 20.30
C TYR A 380 -3.41 -9.34 19.74
N PRO A 381 -2.59 -9.99 20.56
CA PRO A 381 -1.63 -10.96 20.07
C PRO A 381 -2.30 -12.03 19.19
N GLY A 382 -1.98 -12.03 17.88
CA GLY A 382 -2.56 -12.94 16.89
C GLY A 382 -3.97 -12.59 16.41
N HIS A 383 -4.46 -11.36 16.67
CA HIS A 383 -5.79 -10.96 16.21
C HIS A 383 -5.93 -9.44 16.04
N LEU A 384 -6.62 -9.03 14.98
CA LEU A 384 -6.97 -7.63 14.73
C LEU A 384 -8.48 -7.45 14.70
N ALA A 385 -9.00 -6.67 15.62
CA ALA A 385 -10.38 -6.25 15.71
C ALA A 385 -10.54 -4.74 15.41
N ALA A 386 -11.74 -4.20 15.60
CA ALA A 386 -12.01 -2.78 15.53
C ALA A 386 -12.80 -2.30 16.77
N ALA A 387 -12.81 -0.99 16.97
CA ALA A 387 -13.70 -0.34 17.94
C ALA A 387 -14.21 0.98 17.38
N VAL A 388 -15.45 1.30 17.71
CA VAL A 388 -16.22 2.43 17.15
C VAL A 388 -16.55 3.46 18.22
N CYS A 389 -16.30 4.73 17.96
CA CYS A 389 -16.73 5.84 18.80
C CYS A 389 -18.12 6.31 18.36
N PHE A 390 -19.12 6.07 19.20
CA PHE A 390 -20.51 6.46 18.96
C PHE A 390 -20.79 7.87 19.48
N ASN A 391 -21.76 8.56 18.87
CA ASN A 391 -22.22 9.86 19.38
C ASN A 391 -23.02 9.71 20.71
N GLY A 392 -23.64 8.56 20.94
CA GLY A 392 -24.35 8.22 22.16
C GLY A 392 -23.63 7.18 23.02
N ASN A 393 -24.10 6.97 24.24
CA ASN A 393 -23.55 5.92 25.09
C ASN A 393 -24.03 4.54 24.61
N VAL A 394 -23.09 3.67 24.29
CA VAL A 394 -23.34 2.28 23.91
C VAL A 394 -22.75 1.36 24.97
N ASN A 395 -23.52 0.39 25.43
CA ASN A 395 -23.11 -0.60 26.44
C ASN A 395 -22.23 -1.69 25.83
N GLY A 396 -21.39 -2.29 26.65
CA GLY A 396 -20.51 -3.40 26.28
C GLY A 396 -19.05 -3.13 26.58
N ASP A 397 -18.17 -4.01 26.13
CA ASP A 397 -16.71 -3.87 26.27
C ASP A 397 -16.23 -2.66 25.44
N TYR A 398 -15.36 -1.83 26.01
CA TYR A 398 -14.90 -0.60 25.37
C TYR A 398 -13.48 -0.19 25.79
N LEU A 399 -12.96 0.77 25.08
CA LEU A 399 -11.66 1.39 25.26
C LEU A 399 -11.83 2.89 25.45
N MET A 400 -11.05 3.49 26.34
CA MET A 400 -10.98 4.95 26.48
C MET A 400 -9.70 5.49 25.85
N LEU A 401 -9.85 6.39 24.90
CA LEU A 401 -8.75 7.13 24.28
C LEU A 401 -8.95 8.62 24.58
N GLY A 402 -8.28 9.10 25.60
CA GLY A 402 -8.61 10.39 26.19
C GLY A 402 -10.04 10.39 26.70
N GLU A 403 -10.86 11.34 26.24
CA GLU A 403 -12.26 11.45 26.61
C GLU A 403 -13.22 10.65 25.71
N LYS A 404 -12.72 10.05 24.63
CA LYS A 404 -13.51 9.30 23.66
C LYS A 404 -13.65 7.82 24.06
N LYS A 405 -14.89 7.34 24.09
CA LYS A 405 -15.22 5.93 24.31
C LYS A 405 -15.33 5.20 22.98
N PHE A 406 -14.49 4.19 22.77
CA PHE A 406 -14.53 3.32 21.61
C PHE A 406 -15.07 1.94 22.03
N THR A 407 -16.23 1.59 21.56
CA THR A 407 -16.89 0.31 21.89
C THR A 407 -16.41 -0.77 20.91
N ILE A 408 -16.01 -1.93 21.43
CA ILE A 408 -15.46 -3.04 20.63
C ILE A 408 -16.48 -3.48 19.57
N ALA A 409 -16.00 -3.68 18.38
CA ALA A 409 -16.74 -4.21 17.23
C ALA A 409 -15.83 -5.13 16.44
N ASP A 410 -15.90 -6.44 16.70
CA ASP A 410 -14.96 -7.42 16.17
C ASP A 410 -15.52 -8.10 14.91
N PRO A 411 -14.96 -7.81 13.71
CA PRO A 411 -15.44 -8.38 12.45
C PRO A 411 -15.13 -9.88 12.27
N CYS A 412 -14.36 -10.48 13.20
CA CYS A 412 -14.04 -11.91 13.18
C CYS A 412 -14.74 -12.71 14.26
N TYR A 413 -15.33 -12.05 15.25
CA TYR A 413 -16.17 -12.72 16.23
C TYR A 413 -17.57 -12.94 15.64
N THR A 414 -17.74 -14.05 14.92
CA THR A 414 -18.90 -14.34 14.10
C THR A 414 -20.20 -14.24 14.88
N ARG A 415 -21.17 -13.43 14.42
CA ARG A 415 -22.47 -13.12 15.03
C ARG A 415 -22.41 -12.33 16.35
N ALA A 416 -21.25 -11.96 16.85
CA ALA A 416 -21.16 -11.04 17.97
C ALA A 416 -21.67 -9.65 17.57
N ARG A 417 -22.29 -8.97 18.54
CA ARG A 417 -22.71 -7.57 18.38
C ARG A 417 -21.63 -6.63 18.88
N VAL A 418 -21.78 -5.37 18.56
CA VAL A 418 -21.00 -4.28 19.17
C VAL A 418 -21.01 -4.42 20.70
N GLY A 419 -19.87 -4.23 21.32
CA GLY A 419 -19.65 -4.37 22.76
C GLY A 419 -19.25 -5.77 23.21
N CYS A 420 -19.00 -6.69 22.29
CA CYS A 420 -18.57 -8.05 22.64
C CYS A 420 -17.11 -8.28 22.22
N THR A 421 -16.22 -8.47 23.20
CA THR A 421 -14.83 -8.90 22.96
C THR A 421 -14.78 -10.42 22.80
N MET A 422 -14.07 -10.90 21.80
CA MET A 422 -13.91 -12.34 21.53
C MET A 422 -13.27 -13.06 22.72
N PRO A 423 -13.68 -14.30 23.06
CA PRO A 423 -13.05 -15.09 24.10
C PRO A 423 -11.54 -15.24 23.90
N GLY A 424 -10.77 -15.11 24.95
CA GLY A 424 -9.31 -15.16 24.91
C GLY A 424 -8.64 -13.82 24.63
N MET A 425 -9.37 -12.80 24.17
CA MET A 425 -8.84 -11.44 23.98
C MET A 425 -8.92 -10.64 25.29
N ASP A 426 -7.80 -10.07 25.69
CA ASP A 426 -7.71 -9.23 26.89
C ASP A 426 -7.47 -7.77 26.48
N ASN A 427 -8.48 -6.93 26.70
CA ASN A 427 -8.38 -5.49 26.41
C ASN A 427 -7.26 -4.79 27.22
N LYS A 428 -6.73 -5.39 28.29
CA LYS A 428 -5.62 -4.80 29.05
C LYS A 428 -4.28 -4.80 28.34
N ILE A 429 -4.11 -5.73 27.40
CA ILE A 429 -2.86 -5.88 26.62
C ILE A 429 -3.06 -5.48 25.16
N ALA A 430 -4.28 -5.06 24.79
CA ALA A 430 -4.58 -4.61 23.46
C ALA A 430 -3.79 -3.34 23.10
N LYS A 431 -3.47 -3.19 21.82
CA LYS A 431 -2.87 -1.97 21.28
C LYS A 431 -3.83 -1.32 20.31
N VAL A 432 -3.92 -0.01 20.36
CA VAL A 432 -4.87 0.74 19.54
C VAL A 432 -4.13 1.43 18.40
N ILE A 433 -4.65 1.27 17.19
CA ILE A 433 -4.10 1.84 15.97
C ILE A 433 -5.14 2.81 15.43
N LEU A 434 -4.76 4.08 15.30
CA LEU A 434 -5.66 5.12 14.80
C LEU A 434 -5.89 4.97 13.30
N CYS A 435 -7.16 5.00 12.90
CA CYS A 435 -7.54 5.25 11.53
C CYS A 435 -7.92 6.72 11.37
N GLN A 436 -7.57 7.32 10.24
CA GLN A 436 -7.98 8.69 9.94
C GLN A 436 -9.31 8.69 9.18
N ARG A 437 -10.02 9.83 9.30
CA ARG A 437 -11.13 10.17 8.41
C ARG A 437 -10.63 10.71 7.09
#